data_e3c7fe4666143822852f7d82e6af43d5
#
_entry.id   e3c7fe4666143822852f7d82e6af43d5
#
_cell.length_a   1.000
_cell.length_b   1.000
_cell.length_c   1.000
_cell.angle_alpha   90.00
_cell.angle_beta   90.00
_cell.angle_gamma   90.00
#
_symmetry.space_group_name_H-M   'P 1'
#
loop_
_entity.id
_entity.type
_entity.pdbx_description
1 polymer ?
#
loop_
_entity_poly.entity_id
_entity_poly.type
_entity_poly.pdbx_seq_one_letter_code
_entity_poly.pdbx_strand_id
1 'polypeptide(L)'
;MLCELALVAGIITVSYHRYNIDKINARNEKRDIVRKWWKLLDAKGTNIRNDINDEFQILNIFPKHYGWDMIISIPYAKEYNDILKLINEMEHIYKAEIRSQLSADRNTAYVSVHQLDKEIDVIEDVKFKWFRHFYNLKDGTNKMGESYKLLKAENIVNPLDKNDILGTQFEVEIPSGLTYDTLKKQDVELSKIFGIVQISYDHKTKVTNCEIINKRVADDVPYTPISVEPYELFVGLQHNYKPIILSMKECPNVLCSGRVGSGKTVSVITSLLKLVITNKDNIELFFCAMSEKQDLAMFRAVPCTQYYSTDRFTTISLLEYIKGEMKRRNKLFQEQEMCFNIYTYNKIVPEEERLKFIYVVADECADLMEVDGVQELLFDLLRKARSSGIYFIFASQRFSLANINPESKSNLCSKVLFKMSNTASANTVADNLTQQIVNLPPAREFVADYQEGVYQGKTLQLTEEQMIEYIKPYIDKEHKLLDFNKKSSKNEQKIVKNDEFLVENDQKNAKNNKKTPRFSKINNKK
;
A
#
# COMPACT_ATOMS: atom_id res chain seq x y z
N MET A 1 8.69 65.75 -25.99
CA MET A 1 8.18 66.24 -24.67
C MET A 1 6.67 66.46 -24.67
N LEU A 2 6.06 67.33 -25.54
CA LEU A 2 4.58 67.49 -25.56
C LEU A 2 3.82 66.22 -26.00
N CYS A 3 4.32 65.43 -26.94
CA CYS A 3 3.72 64.17 -27.37
C CYS A 3 3.86 63.06 -26.29
N GLU A 4 4.96 63.02 -25.56
CA GLU A 4 5.16 62.04 -24.49
C GLU A 4 4.25 62.34 -23.29
N LEU A 5 4.05 63.62 -22.93
CA LEU A 5 3.11 64.03 -21.88
C LEU A 5 1.66 63.69 -22.25
N ALA A 6 1.27 63.84 -23.53
CA ALA A 6 -0.05 63.47 -24.02
C ALA A 6 -0.27 61.94 -23.97
N LEU A 7 0.76 61.13 -24.27
CA LEU A 7 0.71 59.67 -24.20
C LEU A 7 0.58 59.18 -22.75
N VAL A 8 1.35 59.75 -21.81
CA VAL A 8 1.28 59.44 -20.41
C VAL A 8 -0.08 59.87 -19.80
N ALA A 9 -0.59 61.04 -20.14
CA ALA A 9 -1.93 61.48 -19.73
C ALA A 9 -3.04 60.57 -20.29
N GLY A 10 -2.91 60.10 -21.54
CA GLY A 10 -3.82 59.16 -22.17
C GLY A 10 -3.82 57.81 -21.44
N ILE A 11 -2.64 57.27 -21.11
CA ILE A 11 -2.50 56.00 -20.34
C ILE A 11 -3.09 56.11 -18.94
N ILE A 12 -2.83 57.21 -18.24
CA ILE A 12 -3.40 57.47 -16.89
C ILE A 12 -4.92 57.57 -16.96
N THR A 13 -5.48 58.25 -17.94
CA THR A 13 -6.93 58.42 -18.12
C THR A 13 -7.61 57.08 -18.44
N VAL A 14 -7.02 56.27 -19.33
CA VAL A 14 -7.54 54.94 -19.67
C VAL A 14 -7.43 54.01 -18.48
N SER A 15 -6.33 54.04 -17.74
CA SER A 15 -6.15 53.21 -16.53
C SER A 15 -7.13 53.59 -15.43
N TYR A 16 -7.38 54.90 -15.21
CA TYR A 16 -8.36 55.42 -14.24
C TYR A 16 -9.80 55.05 -14.64
N HIS A 17 -10.13 55.15 -15.92
CA HIS A 17 -11.46 54.79 -16.43
C HIS A 17 -11.69 53.27 -16.30
N ARG A 18 -10.72 52.47 -16.64
CA ARG A 18 -10.75 51.01 -16.47
C ARG A 18 -10.90 50.63 -14.98
N TYR A 19 -10.12 51.22 -14.10
CA TYR A 19 -10.24 51.01 -12.66
C TYR A 19 -11.65 51.34 -12.10
N ASN A 20 -12.29 52.44 -12.55
CA ASN A 20 -13.63 52.78 -12.14
C ASN A 20 -14.69 51.81 -12.71
N ILE A 21 -14.53 51.37 -13.98
CA ILE A 21 -15.42 50.39 -14.59
C ILE A 21 -15.32 49.05 -13.84
N ASP A 22 -14.11 48.58 -13.53
CA ASP A 22 -13.89 47.32 -12.80
C ASP A 22 -14.49 47.41 -11.39
N LYS A 23 -14.38 48.53 -10.71
CA LYS A 23 -14.99 48.80 -9.38
C LYS A 23 -16.52 48.84 -9.43
N ILE A 24 -17.11 49.38 -10.51
CA ILE A 24 -18.55 49.39 -10.74
C ILE A 24 -19.04 47.97 -11.04
N ASN A 25 -18.33 47.24 -11.88
CA ASN A 25 -18.68 45.86 -12.22
C ASN A 25 -18.60 44.92 -10.99
N ALA A 26 -17.54 45.01 -10.20
CA ALA A 26 -17.41 44.23 -8.95
C ALA A 26 -18.53 44.56 -7.96
N ARG A 27 -18.97 45.84 -7.90
CA ARG A 27 -20.11 46.23 -7.05
C ARG A 27 -21.43 45.68 -7.57
N ASN A 28 -21.64 45.65 -8.87
CA ASN A 28 -22.84 45.08 -9.51
C ASN A 28 -22.88 43.57 -9.36
N GLU A 29 -21.75 42.87 -9.50
CA GLU A 29 -21.61 41.45 -9.29
C GLU A 29 -21.97 41.06 -7.85
N LYS A 30 -21.42 41.76 -6.84
CA LYS A 30 -21.77 41.55 -5.45
C LYS A 30 -23.27 41.75 -5.18
N ARG A 31 -23.91 42.76 -5.79
CA ARG A 31 -25.34 43.00 -5.68
C ARG A 31 -26.16 41.87 -6.31
N ASP A 32 -25.72 41.32 -7.41
CA ASP A 32 -26.40 40.17 -8.07
C ASP A 32 -26.31 38.91 -7.20
N ILE A 33 -25.13 38.62 -6.62
CA ILE A 33 -24.93 37.51 -5.69
C ILE A 33 -25.89 37.63 -4.50
N VAL A 34 -25.95 38.80 -3.84
CA VAL A 34 -26.83 39.05 -2.72
C VAL A 34 -28.31 38.93 -3.12
N ARG A 35 -28.70 39.46 -4.29
CA ARG A 35 -30.07 39.35 -4.80
C ARG A 35 -30.48 37.88 -5.05
N LYS A 36 -29.60 37.07 -5.62
CA LYS A 36 -29.83 35.63 -5.82
C LYS A 36 -29.94 34.89 -4.48
N TRP A 37 -29.13 35.27 -3.48
CA TRP A 37 -29.20 34.72 -2.14
C TRP A 37 -30.58 35.00 -1.51
N TRP A 38 -31.07 36.25 -1.53
CA TRP A 38 -32.38 36.59 -0.99
C TRP A 38 -33.52 35.85 -1.71
N LYS A 39 -33.45 35.73 -3.03
CA LYS A 39 -34.43 34.91 -3.80
C LYS A 39 -34.44 33.46 -3.35
N LEU A 40 -33.28 32.89 -3.05
CA LEU A 40 -33.17 31.52 -2.55
C LEU A 40 -33.85 31.39 -1.19
N LEU A 41 -33.57 32.31 -0.25
CA LEU A 41 -34.15 32.28 1.07
C LEU A 41 -35.66 32.49 1.03
N ASP A 42 -36.16 33.44 0.25
CA ASP A 42 -37.60 33.71 0.08
C ASP A 42 -38.34 32.47 -0.48
N ALA A 43 -37.74 31.73 -1.40
CA ALA A 43 -38.30 30.51 -1.97
C ALA A 43 -38.43 29.37 -0.94
N LYS A 44 -37.59 29.34 0.08
CA LYS A 44 -37.61 28.32 1.16
C LYS A 44 -38.52 28.69 2.33
N GLY A 45 -38.95 29.94 2.43
CA GLY A 45 -39.94 30.41 3.40
C GLY A 45 -39.51 30.30 4.85
N THR A 46 -40.43 30.04 5.77
CA THR A 46 -40.23 30.01 7.22
C THR A 46 -39.23 28.96 7.73
N ASN A 47 -38.90 27.94 6.92
CA ASN A 47 -37.98 26.88 7.35
C ASN A 47 -36.53 27.35 7.56
N ILE A 48 -36.18 28.56 7.11
CA ILE A 48 -34.83 29.15 7.19
C ILE A 48 -34.77 30.25 8.23
N ARG A 49 -35.91 30.75 8.70
CA ARG A 49 -36.01 31.79 9.74
C ARG A 49 -36.13 31.16 11.12
N ASN A 50 -35.57 31.83 12.11
CA ASN A 50 -35.76 31.46 13.51
C ASN A 50 -37.08 32.07 14.08
N ASP A 51 -37.34 31.81 15.36
CA ASP A 51 -38.55 32.28 16.04
C ASP A 51 -38.68 33.81 16.11
N ILE A 52 -37.58 34.53 15.97
CA ILE A 52 -37.53 36.01 15.93
C ILE A 52 -37.44 36.55 14.49
N ASN A 53 -37.71 35.71 13.51
CA ASN A 53 -37.70 36.04 12.08
C ASN A 53 -36.33 36.46 11.52
N ASP A 54 -35.25 36.09 12.23
CA ASP A 54 -33.88 36.28 11.75
C ASP A 54 -33.46 35.16 10.79
N GLU A 55 -32.61 35.46 9.80
CA GLU A 55 -32.26 34.56 8.73
C GLU A 55 -30.77 34.61 8.40
N PHE A 56 -30.29 33.64 7.64
CA PHE A 56 -28.88 33.57 7.19
C PHE A 56 -28.52 34.79 6.36
N GLN A 57 -27.53 35.57 6.77
CA GLN A 57 -27.09 36.79 6.10
C GLN A 57 -25.69 36.63 5.54
N ILE A 58 -25.46 37.09 4.30
CA ILE A 58 -24.11 37.24 3.76
C ILE A 58 -23.45 38.43 4.45
N LEU A 59 -22.43 38.15 5.27
CA LEU A 59 -21.65 39.17 5.96
C LEU A 59 -20.58 39.77 5.06
N ASN A 60 -19.94 38.98 4.23
CA ASN A 60 -18.90 39.44 3.29
C ASN A 60 -18.82 38.57 2.05
N ILE A 61 -18.28 39.14 0.95
CA ILE A 61 -17.99 38.47 -0.32
C ILE A 61 -16.59 38.85 -0.77
N PHE A 62 -15.76 37.84 -1.02
CA PHE A 62 -14.39 37.96 -1.47
C PHE A 62 -14.27 37.42 -2.91
N PRO A 63 -14.02 38.27 -3.92
CA PRO A 63 -13.79 37.80 -5.28
C PRO A 63 -12.56 36.88 -5.35
N LYS A 64 -12.66 35.81 -6.12
CA LYS A 64 -11.60 34.86 -6.44
C LYS A 64 -11.50 34.68 -7.96
N HIS A 65 -10.36 34.16 -8.45
CA HIS A 65 -10.21 33.88 -9.88
C HIS A 65 -11.22 32.82 -10.35
N TYR A 66 -11.56 31.85 -9.51
CA TYR A 66 -12.56 30.81 -9.78
C TYR A 66 -14.02 31.23 -9.52
N GLY A 67 -14.28 32.40 -8.96
CA GLY A 67 -15.60 32.83 -8.57
C GLY A 67 -15.55 33.75 -7.35
N TRP A 68 -16.05 33.31 -6.21
CA TRP A 68 -15.99 34.07 -4.95
C TRP A 68 -16.12 33.20 -3.72
N ASP A 69 -15.60 33.70 -2.60
CA ASP A 69 -15.91 33.18 -1.29
C ASP A 69 -16.89 34.12 -0.57
N MET A 70 -17.77 33.59 0.27
CA MET A 70 -18.65 34.37 1.11
C MET A 70 -18.68 33.86 2.54
N ILE A 71 -18.90 34.77 3.49
CA ILE A 71 -19.15 34.46 4.88
C ILE A 71 -20.64 34.66 5.15
N ILE A 72 -21.29 33.62 5.68
CA ILE A 72 -22.71 33.61 6.00
C ILE A 72 -22.87 33.49 7.50
N SER A 73 -23.68 34.33 8.11
CA SER A 73 -24.04 34.22 9.54
C SER A 73 -25.00 33.07 9.76
N ILE A 74 -24.86 32.40 10.91
CA ILE A 74 -25.80 31.36 11.36
C ILE A 74 -26.66 31.99 12.44
N PRO A 75 -27.96 32.24 12.20
CA PRO A 75 -28.83 32.87 13.18
C PRO A 75 -29.08 31.99 14.40
N TYR A 76 -29.44 32.59 15.54
CA TYR A 76 -29.77 31.85 16.75
C TYR A 76 -30.84 30.78 16.48
N ALA A 77 -30.70 29.61 17.11
CA ALA A 77 -31.57 28.44 16.91
C ALA A 77 -31.56 27.82 15.49
N LYS A 78 -30.57 28.19 14.64
CA LYS A 78 -30.26 27.51 13.37
C LYS A 78 -28.87 26.85 13.44
N GLU A 79 -28.66 25.88 12.57
CA GLU A 79 -27.45 25.10 12.55
C GLU A 79 -26.74 25.19 11.19
N TYR A 80 -25.48 24.85 11.15
CA TYR A 80 -24.70 24.75 9.91
C TYR A 80 -25.34 23.75 8.94
N ASN A 81 -25.93 22.67 9.43
CA ASN A 81 -26.68 21.70 8.63
C ASN A 81 -27.79 22.33 7.79
N ASP A 82 -28.37 23.44 8.24
CA ASP A 82 -29.42 24.13 7.48
C ASP A 82 -28.82 24.86 6.28
N ILE A 83 -27.59 25.38 6.36
CA ILE A 83 -26.85 25.88 5.20
C ILE A 83 -26.51 24.74 4.22
N LEU A 84 -26.07 23.59 4.73
CA LEU A 84 -25.75 22.44 3.89
C LEU A 84 -26.95 21.98 3.07
N LYS A 85 -28.16 22.03 3.61
CA LYS A 85 -29.40 21.72 2.87
C LYS A 85 -29.67 22.67 1.69
N LEU A 86 -29.05 23.84 1.66
CA LEU A 86 -29.19 24.81 0.57
C LEU A 86 -28.18 24.64 -0.57
N ILE A 87 -27.18 23.76 -0.41
CA ILE A 87 -26.07 23.65 -1.36
C ILE A 87 -26.57 23.36 -2.79
N ASN A 88 -27.46 22.39 -2.96
CA ASN A 88 -27.95 22.02 -4.28
C ASN A 88 -28.69 23.19 -4.96
N GLU A 89 -29.46 23.95 -4.21
CA GLU A 89 -30.16 25.12 -4.72
C GLU A 89 -29.20 26.28 -4.99
N MET A 90 -28.17 26.44 -4.16
CA MET A 90 -27.11 27.42 -4.42
C MET A 90 -26.36 27.07 -5.72
N GLU A 91 -26.02 25.80 -5.94
CA GLU A 91 -25.40 25.34 -7.19
C GLU A 91 -26.27 25.65 -8.40
N HIS A 92 -27.58 25.44 -8.28
CA HIS A 92 -28.51 25.73 -9.36
C HIS A 92 -28.64 27.25 -9.64
N ILE A 93 -28.80 28.08 -8.59
CA ILE A 93 -29.06 29.53 -8.77
C ILE A 93 -27.81 30.29 -9.22
N TYR A 94 -26.63 29.84 -8.74
CA TYR A 94 -25.35 30.45 -9.11
C TYR A 94 -24.72 29.80 -10.34
N LYS A 95 -25.23 28.65 -10.81
CA LYS A 95 -24.62 27.80 -11.86
C LYS A 95 -23.16 27.51 -11.57
N ALA A 96 -22.89 26.99 -10.40
CA ALA A 96 -21.56 26.86 -9.82
C ALA A 96 -21.44 25.58 -9.00
N GLU A 97 -20.22 25.19 -8.69
CA GLU A 97 -19.94 24.21 -7.64
C GLU A 97 -19.80 24.93 -6.31
N ILE A 98 -20.32 24.33 -5.25
CA ILE A 98 -20.32 24.90 -3.90
C ILE A 98 -19.50 24.02 -2.96
N ARG A 99 -18.65 24.67 -2.16
CA ARG A 99 -17.98 24.10 -1.01
C ARG A 99 -18.31 24.93 0.23
N SER A 100 -18.61 24.29 1.34
CA SER A 100 -18.90 24.98 2.59
C SER A 100 -18.07 24.44 3.75
N GLN A 101 -17.78 25.29 4.72
CA GLN A 101 -17.03 24.96 5.92
C GLN A 101 -17.53 25.79 7.11
N LEU A 102 -17.81 25.14 8.24
CA LEU A 102 -18.14 25.83 9.48
C LEU A 102 -16.90 26.56 10.00
N SER A 103 -17.08 27.78 10.47
CA SER A 103 -16.03 28.57 11.15
C SER A 103 -15.70 28.00 12.54
N ALA A 104 -14.54 28.33 13.06
CA ALA A 104 -14.11 27.90 14.39
C ALA A 104 -15.01 28.43 15.52
N ASP A 105 -15.59 29.60 15.36
CA ASP A 105 -16.55 30.22 16.32
C ASP A 105 -17.96 29.62 16.23
N ARG A 106 -18.21 28.78 15.20
CA ARG A 106 -19.51 28.12 14.92
C ARG A 106 -20.70 29.05 14.67
N ASN A 107 -20.46 30.35 14.55
CA ASN A 107 -21.50 31.35 14.30
C ASN A 107 -21.58 31.73 12.82
N THR A 108 -20.62 31.32 12.03
CA THR A 108 -20.56 31.62 10.60
C THR A 108 -20.15 30.42 9.79
N ALA A 109 -20.50 30.41 8.49
CA ALA A 109 -20.04 29.46 7.51
C ALA A 109 -19.25 30.18 6.42
N TYR A 110 -18.13 29.59 6.04
CA TYR A 110 -17.40 29.96 4.83
C TYR A 110 -17.96 29.14 3.67
N VAL A 111 -18.39 29.85 2.61
CA VAL A 111 -18.93 29.21 1.40
C VAL A 111 -18.11 29.67 0.21
N SER A 112 -17.46 28.74 -0.46
CA SER A 112 -16.73 28.97 -1.70
C SER A 112 -17.59 28.58 -2.89
N VAL A 113 -17.62 29.43 -3.90
CA VAL A 113 -18.43 29.28 -5.13
C VAL A 113 -17.50 29.27 -6.34
N HIS A 114 -17.42 28.14 -7.03
CA HIS A 114 -16.68 27.97 -8.28
C HIS A 114 -17.65 28.08 -9.45
N GLN A 115 -17.54 29.15 -10.23
CA GLN A 115 -18.31 29.31 -11.46
C GLN A 115 -17.73 28.37 -12.55
N LEU A 116 -18.59 27.54 -13.14
CA LEU A 116 -18.16 26.48 -14.08
C LEU A 116 -17.52 26.99 -15.37
N ASP A 117 -17.67 28.27 -15.67
CA ASP A 117 -17.05 28.97 -16.81
C ASP A 117 -15.70 29.63 -16.46
N LYS A 118 -15.26 29.54 -15.23
CA LYS A 118 -13.98 30.09 -14.76
C LYS A 118 -12.96 28.97 -14.51
N GLU A 119 -11.71 29.25 -14.80
CA GLU A 119 -10.61 28.37 -14.45
C GLU A 119 -10.43 28.29 -12.94
N ILE A 120 -10.06 27.11 -12.47
CA ILE A 120 -9.75 26.82 -11.07
C ILE A 120 -8.35 26.21 -10.98
N ASP A 121 -7.58 26.59 -9.97
CA ASP A 121 -6.31 25.93 -9.71
C ASP A 121 -6.50 24.51 -9.14
N VAL A 122 -5.48 23.67 -9.32
CA VAL A 122 -5.52 22.25 -8.96
C VAL A 122 -5.85 22.04 -7.48
N ILE A 123 -5.33 22.89 -6.58
CA ILE A 123 -5.52 22.76 -5.13
C ILE A 123 -6.98 23.05 -4.76
N GLU A 124 -7.55 24.12 -5.32
CA GLU A 124 -8.96 24.45 -5.03
C GLU A 124 -9.91 23.44 -5.70
N ASP A 125 -9.64 22.97 -6.92
CA ASP A 125 -10.40 21.87 -7.55
C ASP A 125 -10.43 20.60 -6.67
N VAL A 126 -9.28 20.21 -6.13
CA VAL A 126 -9.19 19.10 -5.18
C VAL A 126 -10.09 19.34 -3.95
N LYS A 127 -10.05 20.54 -3.37
CA LYS A 127 -10.87 20.87 -2.17
C LYS A 127 -12.37 20.83 -2.49
N PHE A 128 -12.82 21.29 -3.67
CA PHE A 128 -14.21 21.20 -4.09
C PHE A 128 -14.66 19.75 -4.25
N LYS A 129 -13.91 18.93 -4.97
CA LYS A 129 -14.20 17.50 -5.19
C LYS A 129 -14.16 16.70 -3.88
N TRP A 130 -13.20 17.01 -2.99
CA TRP A 130 -13.09 16.43 -1.66
C TRP A 130 -14.34 16.72 -0.81
N PHE A 131 -14.73 17.99 -0.71
CA PHE A 131 -15.93 18.39 0.01
C PHE A 131 -17.17 17.66 -0.55
N ARG A 132 -17.34 17.65 -1.87
CA ARG A 132 -18.49 17.00 -2.52
C ARG A 132 -18.53 15.49 -2.24
N HIS A 133 -17.38 14.82 -2.22
CA HIS A 133 -17.32 13.39 -1.89
C HIS A 133 -17.87 13.12 -0.49
N PHE A 134 -17.36 13.81 0.52
CA PHE A 134 -17.77 13.59 1.91
C PHE A 134 -19.17 14.12 2.22
N TYR A 135 -19.58 15.20 1.58
CA TYR A 135 -20.94 15.73 1.71
C TYR A 135 -22.01 14.73 1.21
N ASN A 136 -21.73 14.00 0.14
CA ASN A 136 -22.64 13.00 -0.42
C ASN A 136 -22.55 11.62 0.27
N LEU A 137 -21.56 11.42 1.14
CA LEU A 137 -21.35 10.16 1.85
C LEU A 137 -22.20 10.13 3.13
N LYS A 138 -22.97 9.04 3.35
CA LYS A 138 -23.87 8.90 4.51
C LYS A 138 -23.23 9.21 5.87
N ASP A 139 -21.97 8.77 6.06
CA ASP A 139 -21.20 8.98 7.29
C ASP A 139 -20.00 9.92 7.05
N GLY A 140 -20.08 10.78 6.05
CA GLY A 140 -19.00 11.71 5.67
C GLY A 140 -19.00 13.02 6.47
N THR A 141 -20.08 13.26 7.24
CA THR A 141 -20.21 14.44 8.11
C THR A 141 -20.58 14.02 9.53
N ASN A 142 -20.16 14.82 10.52
CA ASN A 142 -20.59 14.64 11.90
C ASN A 142 -22.01 15.20 12.12
N LYS A 143 -22.54 15.12 13.35
CA LYS A 143 -23.88 15.64 13.69
C LYS A 143 -24.04 17.15 13.44
N MET A 144 -22.94 17.90 13.40
CA MET A 144 -22.94 19.34 13.14
C MET A 144 -22.79 19.67 11.64
N GLY A 145 -22.67 18.65 10.76
CA GLY A 145 -22.44 18.84 9.34
C GLY A 145 -20.97 19.06 8.95
N GLU A 146 -20.03 18.99 9.90
CA GLU A 146 -18.61 19.14 9.57
C GLU A 146 -18.08 17.86 8.93
N SER A 147 -17.31 18.01 7.86
CA SER A 147 -16.59 16.92 7.17
C SER A 147 -15.08 17.05 7.32
N TYR A 148 -14.35 16.06 6.87
CA TYR A 148 -12.88 16.10 6.79
C TYR A 148 -12.42 17.30 5.96
N LYS A 149 -11.47 18.11 6.51
CA LYS A 149 -10.99 19.34 5.87
C LYS A 149 -9.56 19.17 5.41
N LEU A 150 -9.29 19.56 4.17
CA LEU A 150 -7.91 19.64 3.65
C LEU A 150 -7.31 21.00 4.08
N LEU A 151 -6.26 20.92 4.86
CA LEU A 151 -5.47 22.07 5.30
C LEU A 151 -4.13 22.08 4.55
N LYS A 152 -3.30 23.06 4.75
CA LYS A 152 -1.90 23.19 4.30
C LYS A 152 -1.56 22.32 3.07
N ALA A 153 -1.61 22.91 1.92
CA ALA A 153 -1.26 22.24 0.67
C ALA A 153 0.23 22.45 0.36
N GLU A 154 0.96 21.37 0.12
CA GLU A 154 2.36 21.38 -0.30
C GLU A 154 2.57 20.53 -1.55
N ASN A 155 3.34 21.01 -2.51
CA ASN A 155 3.63 20.25 -3.71
C ASN A 155 4.57 19.07 -3.40
N ILE A 156 4.22 17.90 -3.93
CA ILE A 156 5.10 16.73 -3.97
C ILE A 156 5.95 16.86 -5.23
N VAL A 157 7.24 17.08 -5.07
CA VAL A 157 8.19 17.32 -6.16
C VAL A 157 8.98 16.05 -6.45
N ASN A 158 9.24 15.78 -7.73
CA ASN A 158 10.11 14.69 -8.16
C ASN A 158 11.55 14.94 -7.68
N PRO A 159 12.14 14.04 -6.87
CA PRO A 159 13.51 14.22 -6.39
C PRO A 159 14.57 14.18 -7.50
N LEU A 160 14.24 13.63 -8.67
CA LEU A 160 15.12 13.58 -9.84
C LEU A 160 14.99 14.82 -10.74
N ASP A 161 13.87 15.54 -10.67
CA ASP A 161 13.62 16.79 -11.40
C ASP A 161 12.74 17.73 -10.56
N LYS A 162 13.36 18.76 -10.02
CA LYS A 162 12.68 19.74 -9.14
C LYS A 162 11.56 20.54 -9.83
N ASN A 163 11.51 20.55 -11.15
CA ASN A 163 10.45 21.22 -11.90
C ASN A 163 9.23 20.31 -12.15
N ASP A 164 9.37 19.02 -11.90
CA ASP A 164 8.31 18.04 -12.08
C ASP A 164 7.50 17.86 -10.78
N ILE A 165 6.28 18.39 -10.78
CA ILE A 165 5.31 18.23 -9.68
C ILE A 165 4.55 16.93 -9.88
N LEU A 166 4.67 16.02 -8.92
CA LEU A 166 4.04 14.71 -8.92
C LEU A 166 2.61 14.75 -8.38
N GLY A 167 2.32 15.68 -7.47
CA GLY A 167 1.05 15.76 -6.78
C GLY A 167 1.06 16.81 -5.66
N THR A 168 0.11 16.68 -4.73
CA THR A 168 -0.04 17.59 -3.59
C THR A 168 -0.25 16.80 -2.30
N GLN A 169 0.44 17.18 -1.26
CA GLN A 169 0.23 16.70 0.11
C GLN A 169 -0.62 17.71 0.88
N PHE A 170 -1.58 17.21 1.64
CA PHE A 170 -2.43 17.99 2.54
C PHE A 170 -2.32 17.47 3.96
N GLU A 171 -2.42 18.37 4.94
CA GLU A 171 -2.84 17.97 6.29
C GLU A 171 -4.36 17.82 6.31
N VAL A 172 -4.88 16.82 7.02
CA VAL A 172 -6.33 16.58 7.13
C VAL A 172 -6.79 16.84 8.56
N GLU A 173 -7.69 17.79 8.73
CA GLU A 173 -8.40 17.97 9.98
C GLU A 173 -9.57 16.97 10.06
N ILE A 174 -9.62 16.21 11.15
CA ILE A 174 -10.69 15.26 11.45
C ILE A 174 -11.60 15.87 12.51
N PRO A 175 -12.82 16.32 12.17
CA PRO A 175 -13.75 16.91 13.13
C PRO A 175 -14.20 15.92 14.21
N SER A 176 -14.59 16.43 15.36
CA SER A 176 -15.12 15.63 16.46
C SER A 176 -16.30 14.75 16.01
N GLY A 177 -16.26 13.48 16.34
CA GLY A 177 -17.28 12.50 15.93
C GLY A 177 -16.99 11.77 14.61
N LEU A 178 -15.95 12.17 13.87
CA LEU A 178 -15.40 11.41 12.75
C LEU A 178 -14.10 10.72 13.18
N THR A 179 -13.66 9.71 12.43
CA THR A 179 -12.48 8.92 12.78
C THR A 179 -11.51 8.77 11.60
N TYR A 180 -10.24 8.53 11.92
CA TYR A 180 -9.21 8.17 10.93
C TYR A 180 -9.60 6.92 10.14
N ASP A 181 -10.14 5.89 10.80
CA ASP A 181 -10.51 4.64 10.15
C ASP A 181 -11.62 4.83 9.12
N THR A 182 -12.59 5.70 9.40
CA THR A 182 -13.65 6.04 8.44
C THR A 182 -13.07 6.76 7.22
N LEU A 183 -12.15 7.70 7.44
CA LEU A 183 -11.42 8.39 6.37
C LEU A 183 -10.59 7.40 5.54
N LYS A 184 -9.82 6.53 6.20
CA LYS A 184 -8.94 5.55 5.56
C LYS A 184 -9.70 4.57 4.65
N LYS A 185 -10.90 4.17 5.03
CA LYS A 185 -11.78 3.33 4.20
C LYS A 185 -12.18 3.98 2.88
N GLN A 186 -12.04 5.30 2.75
CA GLN A 186 -12.34 6.03 1.52
C GLN A 186 -11.18 6.06 0.51
N ASP A 187 -10.00 5.53 0.84
CA ASP A 187 -8.81 5.54 -0.05
C ASP A 187 -9.13 5.08 -1.48
N VAL A 188 -9.92 4.01 -1.62
CA VAL A 188 -10.26 3.42 -2.94
C VAL A 188 -11.19 4.35 -3.73
N GLU A 189 -12.21 4.91 -3.07
CA GLU A 189 -13.17 5.81 -3.73
C GLU A 189 -12.53 7.16 -4.07
N LEU A 190 -11.72 7.70 -3.16
CA LEU A 190 -10.93 8.90 -3.40
C LEU A 190 -9.91 8.70 -4.53
N SER A 191 -9.32 7.51 -4.63
CA SER A 191 -8.39 7.17 -5.73
C SER A 191 -9.08 7.11 -7.10
N LYS A 192 -10.37 6.84 -7.17
CA LYS A 192 -11.13 6.94 -8.43
C LYS A 192 -11.32 8.40 -8.88
N ILE A 193 -11.35 9.34 -7.94
CA ILE A 193 -11.58 10.77 -8.21
C ILE A 193 -10.25 11.48 -8.51
N PHE A 194 -9.22 11.19 -7.70
CA PHE A 194 -7.98 11.99 -7.66
C PHE A 194 -6.75 11.28 -8.23
N GLY A 195 -6.85 10.00 -8.57
CA GLY A 195 -5.70 9.19 -8.97
C GLY A 195 -5.16 8.38 -7.77
N ILE A 196 -3.88 8.49 -7.45
CA ILE A 196 -3.31 7.75 -6.32
C ILE A 196 -3.49 8.59 -5.06
N VAL A 197 -4.27 8.08 -4.11
CA VAL A 197 -4.48 8.71 -2.80
C VAL A 197 -3.85 7.83 -1.72
N GLN A 198 -3.06 8.45 -0.86
CA GLN A 198 -2.46 7.79 0.29
C GLN A 198 -2.75 8.60 1.55
N ILE A 199 -3.54 8.03 2.47
CA ILE A 199 -3.84 8.62 3.76
C ILE A 199 -3.01 7.92 4.82
N SER A 200 -2.29 8.70 5.62
CA SER A 200 -1.41 8.22 6.70
C SER A 200 -1.59 9.05 7.96
N TYR A 201 -1.37 8.43 9.11
CA TYR A 201 -1.36 9.10 10.41
C TYR A 201 0.06 9.06 10.99
N ASP A 202 0.60 10.22 11.30
CA ASP A 202 1.89 10.32 11.98
C ASP A 202 1.67 10.34 13.50
N HIS A 203 2.03 9.25 14.16
CA HIS A 203 1.90 9.09 15.62
C HIS A 203 2.76 10.07 16.42
N LYS A 204 3.86 10.58 15.85
CA LYS A 204 4.75 11.52 16.52
C LYS A 204 4.18 12.94 16.53
N THR A 205 3.74 13.39 15.37
CA THR A 205 3.16 14.74 15.20
C THR A 205 1.66 14.77 15.46
N LYS A 206 0.99 13.61 15.51
CA LYS A 206 -0.47 13.44 15.61
C LYS A 206 -1.22 14.11 14.46
N VAL A 207 -0.60 14.17 13.29
CA VAL A 207 -1.16 14.77 12.09
C VAL A 207 -1.61 13.67 11.13
N THR A 208 -2.79 13.83 10.57
CA THR A 208 -3.26 13.02 9.44
C THR A 208 -2.83 13.70 8.14
N ASN A 209 -2.12 12.98 7.30
CA ASN A 209 -1.66 13.44 5.99
C ASN A 209 -2.44 12.74 4.89
N CYS A 210 -2.74 13.47 3.80
CA CYS A 210 -3.30 12.95 2.57
C CYS A 210 -2.39 13.36 1.40
N GLU A 211 -1.75 12.39 0.76
CA GLU A 211 -1.00 12.60 -0.47
C GLU A 211 -1.90 12.26 -1.67
N ILE A 212 -2.06 13.20 -2.59
CA ILE A 212 -2.78 13.02 -3.87
C ILE A 212 -1.74 13.09 -4.97
N ILE A 213 -1.48 11.96 -5.63
CA ILE A 213 -0.41 11.80 -6.60
C ILE A 213 -1.02 11.60 -7.99
N ASN A 214 -0.71 12.48 -8.90
CA ASN A 214 -1.25 12.52 -10.25
C ASN A 214 -0.34 11.83 -11.27
N LYS A 215 0.94 11.65 -10.94
CA LYS A 215 1.94 11.02 -11.80
C LYS A 215 2.49 9.76 -11.15
N ARG A 216 2.66 8.71 -11.93
CA ARG A 216 3.27 7.46 -11.47
C ARG A 216 4.78 7.52 -11.63
N VAL A 217 5.51 6.73 -10.81
CA VAL A 217 6.95 6.53 -10.98
C VAL A 217 7.23 6.11 -12.42
N ALA A 218 8.18 6.79 -13.06
CA ALA A 218 8.60 6.51 -14.43
C ALA A 218 9.18 5.07 -14.56
N ASP A 219 9.17 4.56 -15.78
CA ASP A 219 9.69 3.21 -16.06
C ASP A 219 11.22 3.14 -16.06
N ASP A 220 11.86 4.26 -16.39
CA ASP A 220 13.29 4.43 -16.59
C ASP A 220 14.03 4.98 -15.37
N VAL A 221 13.42 4.90 -14.18
CA VAL A 221 14.09 5.31 -12.95
C VAL A 221 15.36 4.49 -12.76
N PRO A 222 16.53 5.14 -12.63
CA PRO A 222 17.79 4.46 -12.43
C PRO A 222 17.79 3.58 -11.17
N TYR A 223 18.44 2.43 -11.28
CA TYR A 223 18.69 1.58 -10.11
C TYR A 223 19.72 2.27 -9.21
N THR A 224 19.24 3.16 -8.35
CA THR A 224 20.11 3.85 -7.38
C THR A 224 20.51 2.89 -6.27
N PRO A 225 21.76 2.89 -5.84
CA PRO A 225 22.20 2.11 -4.68
C PRO A 225 21.63 2.74 -3.41
N ILE A 226 20.43 2.29 -3.03
CA ILE A 226 19.86 2.56 -1.71
C ILE A 226 20.54 1.59 -0.76
N SER A 227 21.21 2.09 0.26
CA SER A 227 21.76 1.24 1.31
C SER A 227 20.61 0.70 2.17
N VAL A 228 20.66 -0.58 2.48
CA VAL A 228 19.73 -1.26 3.39
C VAL A 228 20.52 -1.97 4.48
N GLU A 229 19.94 -2.07 5.67
CA GLU A 229 20.51 -2.88 6.74
C GLU A 229 20.38 -4.39 6.41
N PRO A 230 21.21 -5.27 7.02
CA PRO A 230 21.16 -6.71 6.73
C PRO A 230 19.84 -7.40 7.13
N TYR A 231 18.95 -6.69 7.78
CA TYR A 231 17.59 -7.10 8.14
C TYR A 231 16.51 -6.23 7.46
N GLU A 232 16.84 -5.55 6.38
CA GLU A 232 15.92 -4.73 5.59
C GLU A 232 15.84 -5.22 4.15
N LEU A 233 14.65 -5.12 3.56
CA LEU A 233 14.38 -5.54 2.20
C LEU A 233 13.77 -4.39 1.40
N PHE A 234 14.50 -3.85 0.45
CA PHE A 234 13.97 -2.85 -0.49
C PHE A 234 13.08 -3.53 -1.53
N VAL A 235 11.83 -3.11 -1.67
CA VAL A 235 10.89 -3.73 -2.64
C VAL A 235 10.51 -2.83 -3.81
N GLY A 236 10.71 -1.52 -3.69
CA GLY A 236 10.43 -0.57 -4.75
C GLY A 236 10.29 0.86 -4.26
N LEU A 237 9.73 1.72 -5.10
CA LEU A 237 9.46 3.12 -4.80
C LEU A 237 7.96 3.38 -4.76
N GLN A 238 7.53 4.19 -3.80
CA GLN A 238 6.22 4.82 -3.84
C GLN A 238 6.14 5.80 -5.02
N HIS A 239 4.94 6.20 -5.41
CA HIS A 239 4.78 7.14 -6.53
C HIS A 239 5.25 8.58 -6.22
N ASN A 240 5.56 8.88 -4.97
CA ASN A 240 6.30 10.08 -4.54
C ASN A 240 7.83 9.87 -4.49
N TYR A 241 8.33 8.78 -5.07
CA TYR A 241 9.74 8.33 -5.09
C TYR A 241 10.34 7.97 -3.73
N LYS A 242 9.58 7.96 -2.64
CA LYS A 242 10.05 7.44 -1.36
C LYS A 242 10.28 5.92 -1.46
N PRO A 243 11.41 5.40 -0.96
CA PRO A 243 11.68 3.96 -0.98
C PRO A 243 10.70 3.22 -0.05
N ILE A 244 10.27 2.04 -0.49
CA ILE A 244 9.54 1.09 0.35
C ILE A 244 10.55 0.05 0.81
N ILE A 245 10.86 0.08 2.11
CA ILE A 245 11.81 -0.80 2.78
C ILE A 245 11.08 -1.56 3.87
N LEU A 246 11.07 -2.88 3.77
CA LEU A 246 10.47 -3.77 4.76
C LEU A 246 11.50 -4.13 5.82
N SER A 247 11.21 -3.89 7.09
CA SER A 247 12.05 -4.32 8.20
C SER A 247 11.72 -5.76 8.59
N MET A 248 12.62 -6.69 8.28
CA MET A 248 12.50 -8.10 8.67
C MET A 248 12.61 -8.28 10.18
N LYS A 249 13.12 -7.27 10.86
CA LYS A 249 13.12 -7.22 12.32
C LYS A 249 11.71 -7.10 12.89
N GLU A 250 10.84 -6.37 12.21
CA GLU A 250 9.44 -6.18 12.63
C GLU A 250 8.55 -7.28 12.05
N CYS A 251 8.68 -7.55 10.75
CA CYS A 251 7.92 -8.54 10.00
C CYS A 251 8.86 -9.51 9.27
N PRO A 252 9.19 -10.67 9.85
CA PRO A 252 10.24 -11.55 9.35
C PRO A 252 9.86 -12.36 8.11
N ASN A 253 8.59 -12.37 7.74
CA ASN A 253 8.08 -13.22 6.66
C ASN A 253 7.37 -12.37 5.62
N VAL A 254 7.86 -12.41 4.39
CA VAL A 254 7.34 -11.62 3.27
C VAL A 254 6.68 -12.54 2.24
N LEU A 255 5.46 -12.21 1.85
CA LEU A 255 4.76 -12.85 0.75
C LEU A 255 4.71 -11.91 -0.47
N CYS A 256 5.36 -12.32 -1.55
CA CYS A 256 5.23 -11.68 -2.86
C CYS A 256 4.24 -12.48 -3.72
N SER A 257 3.07 -11.91 -4.03
CA SER A 257 2.06 -12.62 -4.83
C SER A 257 1.54 -11.78 -5.99
N GLY A 258 1.17 -12.44 -7.10
CA GLY A 258 0.63 -11.80 -8.28
C GLY A 258 0.64 -12.72 -9.50
N ARG A 259 -0.13 -12.34 -10.54
CA ARG A 259 -0.21 -13.11 -11.79
C ARG A 259 1.13 -13.16 -12.55
N VAL A 260 1.23 -14.05 -13.51
CA VAL A 260 2.38 -14.09 -14.45
C VAL A 260 2.55 -12.74 -15.14
N GLY A 261 3.79 -12.26 -15.25
CA GLY A 261 4.13 -10.99 -15.92
C GLY A 261 3.77 -9.73 -15.10
N SER A 262 3.35 -9.86 -13.84
CA SER A 262 3.04 -8.68 -13.00
C SER A 262 4.26 -7.98 -12.40
N GLY A 263 5.46 -8.57 -12.45
CA GLY A 263 6.69 -7.99 -11.91
C GLY A 263 7.17 -8.62 -10.60
N LYS A 264 6.50 -9.65 -10.10
CA LYS A 264 6.84 -10.37 -8.87
C LYS A 264 8.31 -10.82 -8.82
N THR A 265 8.75 -11.59 -9.82
CA THR A 265 10.13 -12.13 -9.88
C THR A 265 11.16 -11.00 -9.95
N VAL A 266 10.88 -9.96 -10.74
CA VAL A 266 11.75 -8.76 -10.82
C VAL A 266 11.87 -8.08 -9.46
N SER A 267 10.79 -8.00 -8.68
CA SER A 267 10.82 -7.43 -7.34
C SER A 267 11.69 -8.25 -6.39
N VAL A 268 11.55 -9.56 -6.39
CA VAL A 268 12.38 -10.45 -5.56
C VAL A 268 13.87 -10.33 -5.94
N ILE A 269 14.18 -10.38 -7.25
CA ILE A 269 15.56 -10.23 -7.74
C ILE A 269 16.14 -8.88 -7.34
N THR A 270 15.43 -7.77 -7.59
CA THR A 270 15.89 -6.43 -7.25
C THR A 270 16.11 -6.26 -5.75
N SER A 271 15.25 -6.84 -4.92
CA SER A 271 15.39 -6.81 -3.47
C SER A 271 16.63 -7.58 -3.00
N LEU A 272 16.80 -8.80 -3.49
CA LEU A 272 17.97 -9.63 -3.16
C LEU A 272 19.26 -9.04 -3.68
N LEU A 273 19.26 -8.46 -4.88
CA LEU A 273 20.42 -7.79 -5.46
C LEU A 273 20.87 -6.61 -4.59
N LYS A 274 19.92 -5.76 -4.13
CA LYS A 274 20.22 -4.68 -3.17
C LYS A 274 20.83 -5.23 -1.89
N LEU A 275 20.25 -6.26 -1.34
CA LEU A 275 20.70 -6.88 -0.10
C LEU A 275 22.12 -7.45 -0.24
N VAL A 276 22.43 -8.13 -1.35
CA VAL A 276 23.77 -8.66 -1.64
C VAL A 276 24.79 -7.53 -1.80
N ILE A 277 24.47 -6.51 -2.60
CA ILE A 277 25.36 -5.38 -2.86
C ILE A 277 25.78 -4.67 -1.57
N THR A 278 24.84 -4.52 -0.63
CA THR A 278 25.07 -3.76 0.60
C THR A 278 25.54 -4.61 1.79
N ASN A 279 25.19 -5.93 1.80
CA ASN A 279 25.34 -6.75 3.01
C ASN A 279 25.89 -8.17 2.79
N LYS A 280 26.59 -8.45 1.68
CA LYS A 280 27.08 -9.80 1.35
C LYS A 280 27.80 -10.53 2.48
N ASP A 281 28.51 -9.79 3.34
CA ASP A 281 29.31 -10.35 4.44
C ASP A 281 28.46 -10.60 5.72
N ASN A 282 27.27 -10.00 5.80
CA ASN A 282 26.38 -10.05 6.96
C ASN A 282 25.15 -10.93 6.76
N ILE A 283 24.99 -11.56 5.57
CA ILE A 283 23.83 -12.38 5.25
C ILE A 283 24.22 -13.77 4.74
N GLU A 284 23.26 -14.67 4.78
CA GLU A 284 23.30 -16.00 4.16
C GLU A 284 21.99 -16.24 3.42
N LEU A 285 22.07 -16.69 2.16
CA LEU A 285 20.93 -16.95 1.30
C LEU A 285 20.75 -18.45 1.09
N PHE A 286 19.51 -18.91 1.19
CA PHE A 286 19.09 -20.28 0.95
C PHE A 286 17.92 -20.28 -0.03
N PHE A 287 18.06 -20.95 -1.17
CA PHE A 287 17.06 -20.93 -2.23
C PHE A 287 16.36 -22.28 -2.39
N CYS A 288 15.02 -22.24 -2.34
CA CYS A 288 14.12 -23.29 -2.81
C CYS A 288 13.51 -22.82 -4.13
N ALA A 289 14.25 -23.01 -5.25
CA ALA A 289 13.84 -22.59 -6.58
C ALA A 289 12.96 -23.67 -7.21
N MET A 290 11.69 -23.79 -6.77
CA MET A 290 10.75 -24.83 -7.17
C MET A 290 10.26 -24.68 -8.61
N SER A 291 10.27 -23.46 -9.14
CA SER A 291 9.97 -23.25 -10.56
C SER A 291 11.13 -23.76 -11.41
N GLU A 292 10.84 -24.40 -12.53
CA GLU A 292 11.85 -24.80 -13.52
C GLU A 292 12.57 -23.59 -14.15
N LYS A 293 12.15 -22.37 -13.78
CA LYS A 293 12.74 -21.12 -14.23
C LYS A 293 14.06 -20.86 -13.54
N GLN A 294 15.03 -20.39 -14.33
CA GLN A 294 16.39 -20.09 -13.85
C GLN A 294 16.54 -18.64 -13.33
N ASP A 295 15.44 -17.94 -13.06
CA ASP A 295 15.44 -16.50 -12.75
C ASP A 295 16.33 -16.16 -11.53
N LEU A 296 16.38 -17.04 -10.52
CA LEU A 296 17.20 -16.87 -9.32
C LEU A 296 18.60 -17.51 -9.42
N ALA A 297 18.91 -18.20 -10.52
CA ALA A 297 20.18 -18.93 -10.68
C ALA A 297 21.41 -18.01 -10.67
N MET A 298 21.23 -16.73 -11.00
CA MET A 298 22.28 -15.71 -10.93
C MET A 298 22.90 -15.58 -9.55
N PHE A 299 22.16 -15.88 -8.48
CA PHE A 299 22.67 -15.83 -7.10
C PHE A 299 23.45 -17.08 -6.69
N ARG A 300 23.43 -18.16 -7.48
CA ARG A 300 24.03 -19.46 -7.11
C ARG A 300 25.53 -19.40 -6.85
N ALA A 301 26.26 -18.56 -7.57
CA ALA A 301 27.69 -18.42 -7.45
C ALA A 301 28.12 -17.22 -6.56
N VAL A 302 27.19 -16.65 -5.80
CA VAL A 302 27.50 -15.56 -4.83
C VAL A 302 27.89 -16.21 -3.50
N PRO A 303 29.03 -15.85 -2.86
CA PRO A 303 29.53 -16.50 -1.64
C PRO A 303 28.58 -16.49 -0.44
N CYS A 304 27.67 -15.52 -0.34
CA CYS A 304 26.65 -15.53 0.70
C CYS A 304 25.50 -16.52 0.43
N THR A 305 25.41 -17.13 -0.75
CA THR A 305 24.45 -18.19 -1.05
C THR A 305 24.97 -19.52 -0.52
N GLN A 306 24.35 -20.04 0.50
CA GLN A 306 24.76 -21.29 1.14
C GLN A 306 24.10 -22.52 0.49
N TYR A 307 22.90 -22.35 -0.06
CA TYR A 307 22.14 -23.43 -0.65
C TYR A 307 21.29 -22.95 -1.81
N TYR A 308 21.22 -23.77 -2.88
CA TYR A 308 20.37 -23.56 -4.01
C TYR A 308 19.90 -24.90 -4.56
N SER A 309 18.60 -25.17 -4.57
CA SER A 309 18.02 -26.38 -5.13
C SER A 309 16.73 -26.09 -5.89
N THR A 310 16.52 -26.88 -6.95
CA THR A 310 15.26 -26.97 -7.69
C THR A 310 14.48 -28.24 -7.32
N ASP A 311 15.05 -29.08 -6.48
CA ASP A 311 14.45 -30.34 -6.07
C ASP A 311 13.65 -30.19 -4.77
N ARG A 312 12.33 -30.46 -4.86
CA ARG A 312 11.40 -30.41 -3.73
C ARG A 312 11.75 -31.35 -2.58
N PHE A 313 12.38 -32.49 -2.87
CA PHE A 313 12.69 -33.50 -1.84
C PHE A 313 13.81 -33.03 -0.90
N THR A 314 14.69 -32.17 -1.34
CA THR A 314 15.76 -31.62 -0.51
C THR A 314 15.28 -30.51 0.42
N THR A 315 14.06 -29.99 0.22
CA THR A 315 13.47 -28.90 1.02
C THR A 315 13.29 -29.28 2.47
N ILE A 316 12.86 -30.51 2.76
CA ILE A 316 12.71 -30.97 4.16
C ILE A 316 14.06 -30.90 4.88
N SER A 317 15.12 -31.44 4.23
CA SER A 317 16.47 -31.41 4.81
C SER A 317 16.98 -29.98 5.03
N LEU A 318 16.66 -29.07 4.12
CA LEU A 318 16.94 -27.64 4.33
C LEU A 318 16.19 -27.09 5.54
N LEU A 319 14.88 -27.27 5.64
CA LEU A 319 14.09 -26.74 6.74
C LEU A 319 14.50 -27.36 8.10
N GLU A 320 14.88 -28.62 8.13
CA GLU A 320 15.48 -29.28 9.31
C GLU A 320 16.82 -28.63 9.70
N TYR A 321 17.68 -28.33 8.69
CA TYR A 321 18.94 -27.62 8.93
C TYR A 321 18.67 -26.21 9.51
N ILE A 322 17.77 -25.45 8.92
CA ILE A 322 17.38 -24.11 9.41
C ILE A 322 16.81 -24.19 10.83
N LYS A 323 16.01 -25.22 11.13
CA LYS A 323 15.49 -25.47 12.50
C LYS A 323 16.61 -25.81 13.49
N GLY A 324 17.59 -26.58 13.04
CA GLY A 324 18.80 -26.87 13.82
C GLY A 324 19.61 -25.61 14.10
N GLU A 325 19.84 -24.78 13.11
CA GLU A 325 20.55 -23.50 13.23
C GLU A 325 19.81 -22.51 14.16
N MET A 326 18.47 -22.43 14.05
CA MET A 326 17.65 -21.65 14.98
C MET A 326 17.88 -22.10 16.43
N LYS A 327 17.89 -23.40 16.69
CA LYS A 327 18.14 -23.96 18.03
C LYS A 327 19.55 -23.65 18.52
N ARG A 328 20.57 -23.77 17.64
CA ARG A 328 21.95 -23.44 17.95
C ARG A 328 22.09 -21.99 18.38
N ARG A 329 21.50 -21.06 17.60
CA ARG A 329 21.53 -19.62 17.91
C ARG A 329 20.83 -19.29 19.21
N ASN A 330 19.66 -19.87 19.45
CA ASN A 330 18.94 -19.67 20.72
C ASN A 330 19.75 -20.15 21.92
N LYS A 331 20.53 -21.23 21.80
CA LYS A 331 21.45 -21.67 22.84
C LYS A 331 22.56 -20.65 23.08
N LEU A 332 23.18 -20.12 22.03
CA LEU A 332 24.19 -19.05 22.17
C LEU A 332 23.61 -17.81 22.89
N PHE A 333 22.37 -17.44 22.60
CA PHE A 333 21.74 -16.30 23.28
C PHE A 333 21.52 -16.58 24.79
N GLN A 334 21.16 -17.81 25.14
CA GLN A 334 21.01 -18.22 26.55
C GLN A 334 22.33 -18.24 27.33
N GLU A 335 23.46 -18.46 26.66
CA GLU A 335 24.80 -18.45 27.26
C GLU A 335 25.33 -17.04 27.53
N GLN A 336 24.67 -15.99 27.00
CA GLN A 336 25.05 -14.59 27.19
C GLN A 336 24.05 -13.88 28.11
N GLU A 337 24.54 -13.08 29.04
CA GLU A 337 23.69 -12.27 29.90
C GLU A 337 22.91 -11.23 29.12
N MET A 338 21.61 -11.07 29.41
CA MET A 338 20.72 -10.10 28.80
C MET A 338 20.64 -10.17 27.26
N CYS A 339 20.91 -11.34 26.67
CA CYS A 339 20.84 -11.58 25.25
C CYS A 339 19.55 -12.32 24.87
N PHE A 340 18.66 -11.66 24.12
CA PHE A 340 17.34 -12.20 23.78
C PHE A 340 17.16 -12.52 22.29
N ASN A 341 18.06 -12.02 21.44
CA ASN A 341 17.95 -12.12 19.98
C ASN A 341 19.29 -11.80 19.30
N ILE A 342 19.34 -12.06 17.99
CA ILE A 342 20.53 -11.80 17.16
C ILE A 342 21.02 -10.33 17.22
N TYR A 343 20.11 -9.36 17.35
CA TYR A 343 20.48 -7.94 17.37
C TYR A 343 21.22 -7.57 18.64
N THR A 344 20.82 -8.14 19.77
CA THR A 344 21.51 -7.98 21.04
C THR A 344 22.83 -8.76 21.03
N TYR A 345 22.80 -10.01 20.54
CA TYR A 345 23.99 -10.86 20.43
C TYR A 345 25.08 -10.18 19.60
N ASN A 346 24.77 -9.73 18.38
CA ASN A 346 25.75 -9.09 17.50
C ASN A 346 26.28 -7.74 18.00
N LYS A 347 25.68 -7.15 19.03
CA LYS A 347 26.19 -5.93 19.69
C LYS A 347 27.20 -6.22 20.80
N ILE A 348 27.10 -7.39 21.44
CA ILE A 348 27.93 -7.74 22.60
C ILE A 348 29.14 -8.60 22.24
N VAL A 349 29.08 -9.34 21.12
CA VAL A 349 30.19 -10.17 20.66
C VAL A 349 31.13 -9.41 19.73
N PRO A 350 32.42 -9.82 19.65
CA PRO A 350 33.35 -9.32 18.64
C PRO A 350 32.84 -9.51 17.21
N GLU A 351 33.37 -8.73 16.26
CA GLU A 351 32.88 -8.73 14.88
C GLU A 351 32.98 -10.10 14.20
N GLU A 352 34.05 -10.85 14.47
CA GLU A 352 34.30 -12.18 13.95
C GLU A 352 33.35 -13.27 14.49
N GLU A 353 32.69 -13.03 15.61
CA GLU A 353 31.71 -13.93 16.21
C GLU A 353 30.27 -13.56 15.86
N ARG A 354 30.03 -12.44 15.16
CA ARG A 354 28.69 -12.00 14.77
C ARG A 354 28.00 -13.02 13.88
N LEU A 355 26.75 -13.25 14.17
CA LEU A 355 25.89 -14.14 13.39
C LEU A 355 25.34 -13.39 12.16
N LYS A 356 25.42 -14.03 11.01
CA LYS A 356 24.83 -13.51 9.78
C LYS A 356 23.30 -13.71 9.80
N PHE A 357 22.58 -12.81 9.14
CA PHE A 357 21.14 -12.95 8.95
C PHE A 357 20.84 -13.93 7.82
N ILE A 358 19.91 -14.85 8.06
CA ILE A 358 19.55 -15.90 7.11
C ILE A 358 18.27 -15.51 6.36
N TYR A 359 18.31 -15.64 5.04
CA TYR A 359 17.15 -15.48 4.18
C TYR A 359 16.85 -16.79 3.46
N VAL A 360 15.68 -17.35 3.69
CA VAL A 360 15.15 -18.51 2.98
C VAL A 360 14.17 -18.01 1.93
N VAL A 361 14.50 -18.22 0.67
CA VAL A 361 13.76 -17.71 -0.49
C VAL A 361 13.12 -18.86 -1.24
N ALA A 362 11.80 -18.84 -1.39
CA ALA A 362 11.04 -19.80 -2.18
C ALA A 362 10.31 -19.06 -3.32
N ASP A 363 10.62 -19.39 -4.57
CA ASP A 363 10.10 -18.72 -5.78
C ASP A 363 8.69 -19.17 -6.20
N GLU A 364 8.27 -20.40 -5.85
CA GLU A 364 6.89 -20.88 -5.95
C GLU A 364 6.53 -21.66 -4.68
N CYS A 365 6.16 -20.92 -3.66
CA CYS A 365 5.91 -21.51 -2.35
C CYS A 365 4.65 -22.41 -2.32
N ALA A 366 3.77 -22.33 -3.32
CA ALA A 366 2.64 -23.25 -3.43
C ALA A 366 3.13 -24.69 -3.60
N ASP A 367 4.11 -24.91 -4.50
CA ASP A 367 4.70 -26.23 -4.76
C ASP A 367 5.45 -26.75 -3.53
N LEU A 368 6.05 -25.84 -2.74
CA LEU A 368 6.72 -26.18 -1.48
C LEU A 368 5.73 -26.75 -0.44
N MET A 369 4.52 -26.18 -0.39
CA MET A 369 3.49 -26.59 0.57
C MET A 369 2.84 -27.93 0.23
N GLU A 370 3.05 -28.46 -0.98
CA GLU A 370 2.56 -29.79 -1.39
C GLU A 370 3.46 -30.93 -0.88
N VAL A 371 4.66 -30.61 -0.39
CA VAL A 371 5.59 -31.62 0.14
C VAL A 371 5.18 -32.03 1.56
N ASP A 372 4.99 -33.32 1.78
CA ASP A 372 4.59 -33.87 3.08
C ASP A 372 5.57 -33.47 4.19
N GLY A 373 5.03 -33.02 5.33
CA GLY A 373 5.81 -32.59 6.49
C GLY A 373 6.40 -31.18 6.41
N VAL A 374 6.42 -30.55 5.23
CA VAL A 374 6.94 -29.17 5.08
C VAL A 374 6.10 -28.16 5.83
N GLN A 375 4.77 -28.27 5.77
CA GLN A 375 3.87 -27.33 6.42
C GLN A 375 4.11 -27.22 7.92
N GLU A 376 4.30 -28.34 8.62
CA GLU A 376 4.54 -28.35 10.06
C GLU A 376 5.89 -27.74 10.44
N LEU A 377 6.95 -28.07 9.68
CA LEU A 377 8.29 -27.52 9.89
C LEU A 377 8.28 -26.00 9.65
N LEU A 378 7.64 -25.57 8.57
CA LEU A 378 7.56 -24.18 8.19
C LEU A 378 6.75 -23.37 9.19
N PHE A 379 5.62 -23.91 9.66
CA PHE A 379 4.81 -23.27 10.72
C PHE A 379 5.63 -22.97 11.98
N ASP A 380 6.40 -23.94 12.45
CA ASP A 380 7.25 -23.77 13.63
C ASP A 380 8.33 -22.69 13.40
N LEU A 381 8.95 -22.68 12.22
CA LEU A 381 9.96 -21.69 11.84
C LEU A 381 9.37 -20.29 11.69
N LEU A 382 8.27 -20.12 10.97
CA LEU A 382 7.63 -18.81 10.75
C LEU A 382 7.26 -18.12 12.07
N ARG A 383 6.89 -18.90 13.08
CA ARG A 383 6.53 -18.40 14.39
C ARG A 383 7.73 -18.04 15.28
N LYS A 384 8.84 -18.76 15.16
CA LYS A 384 9.94 -18.72 16.16
C LYS A 384 11.25 -18.15 15.66
N ALA A 385 11.48 -18.13 14.34
CA ALA A 385 12.80 -17.89 13.77
C ALA A 385 13.23 -16.40 13.79
N ARG A 386 12.31 -15.46 13.99
CA ARG A 386 12.56 -14.01 14.00
C ARG A 386 13.69 -13.61 14.97
N SER A 387 13.64 -14.05 16.21
CA SER A 387 14.65 -13.70 17.22
C SER A 387 16.04 -14.21 16.87
N SER A 388 16.12 -15.30 16.08
CA SER A 388 17.37 -15.90 15.60
C SER A 388 17.90 -15.26 14.32
N GLY A 389 17.22 -14.22 13.77
CA GLY A 389 17.62 -13.55 12.54
C GLY A 389 17.45 -14.41 11.29
N ILE A 390 16.40 -15.23 11.25
CA ILE A 390 16.05 -16.09 10.12
C ILE A 390 14.74 -15.61 9.55
N TYR A 391 14.74 -15.29 8.26
CA TYR A 391 13.69 -14.63 7.53
C TYR A 391 13.25 -15.42 6.32
N PHE A 392 11.97 -15.28 5.93
CA PHE A 392 11.42 -16.00 4.80
C PHE A 392 10.86 -15.04 3.75
N ILE A 393 11.20 -15.27 2.49
CA ILE A 393 10.66 -14.59 1.32
C ILE A 393 9.95 -15.64 0.46
N PHE A 394 8.64 -15.57 0.42
CA PHE A 394 7.80 -16.44 -0.39
C PHE A 394 7.32 -15.70 -1.62
N ALA A 395 7.60 -16.24 -2.79
CA ALA A 395 6.95 -15.79 -4.00
C ALA A 395 5.97 -16.87 -4.49
N SER A 396 4.80 -16.47 -4.98
CA SER A 396 3.85 -17.40 -5.56
C SER A 396 2.91 -16.73 -6.55
N GLN A 397 2.55 -17.47 -7.61
CA GLN A 397 1.53 -17.07 -8.57
C GLN A 397 0.13 -17.51 -8.14
N ARG A 398 0.04 -18.59 -7.38
CA ARG A 398 -1.21 -19.28 -6.99
C ARG A 398 -1.31 -19.47 -5.48
N PHE A 399 -0.82 -18.53 -4.71
CA PHE A 399 -0.85 -18.67 -3.27
C PHE A 399 -2.29 -18.63 -2.77
N SER A 400 -2.83 -19.82 -2.50
CA SER A 400 -4.11 -19.97 -1.83
C SER A 400 -3.86 -20.09 -0.33
N LEU A 401 -4.15 -19.04 0.40
CA LEU A 401 -4.14 -19.08 1.86
C LEU A 401 -5.19 -20.06 2.43
N ALA A 402 -6.10 -20.58 1.59
CA ALA A 402 -7.06 -21.60 1.99
C ALA A 402 -6.39 -22.92 2.39
N ASN A 403 -5.21 -23.23 1.82
CA ASN A 403 -4.46 -24.46 2.10
C ASN A 403 -3.45 -24.30 3.25
N ILE A 404 -3.35 -23.09 3.82
CA ILE A 404 -2.44 -22.82 4.94
C ILE A 404 -3.27 -22.67 6.22
N ASN A 405 -2.78 -23.28 7.31
CA ASN A 405 -3.34 -23.12 8.63
C ASN A 405 -3.53 -21.60 8.93
N PRO A 406 -4.70 -21.18 9.47
CA PRO A 406 -4.97 -19.78 9.81
C PRO A 406 -3.87 -19.11 10.67
N GLU A 407 -3.23 -19.85 11.56
CA GLU A 407 -2.11 -19.36 12.37
C GLU A 407 -0.85 -19.08 11.54
N SER A 408 -0.56 -19.91 10.52
CA SER A 408 0.55 -19.64 9.59
C SER A 408 0.27 -18.41 8.71
N LYS A 409 -1.00 -18.20 8.36
CA LYS A 409 -1.47 -17.02 7.63
C LYS A 409 -1.17 -15.73 8.39
N SER A 410 -1.44 -15.70 9.69
CA SER A 410 -1.17 -14.53 10.54
C SER A 410 0.33 -14.23 10.70
N ASN A 411 1.20 -15.23 10.51
CA ASN A 411 2.65 -15.06 10.57
C ASN A 411 3.25 -14.48 9.26
N LEU A 412 2.48 -14.41 8.17
CA LEU A 412 2.86 -13.71 6.93
C LEU A 412 2.48 -12.23 7.06
N CYS A 413 3.24 -11.51 7.86
CA CYS A 413 2.92 -10.16 8.29
C CYS A 413 3.26 -9.06 7.26
N SER A 414 4.11 -9.36 6.28
CA SER A 414 4.40 -8.45 5.17
C SER A 414 3.94 -9.06 3.86
N LYS A 415 3.21 -8.29 3.06
CA LYS A 415 2.73 -8.72 1.75
C LYS A 415 3.08 -7.69 0.69
N VAL A 416 3.65 -8.14 -0.42
CA VAL A 416 3.92 -7.35 -1.62
C VAL A 416 3.05 -7.92 -2.74
N LEU A 417 1.94 -7.26 -3.04
CA LEU A 417 0.85 -7.80 -3.83
C LEU A 417 0.78 -7.08 -5.17
N PHE A 418 1.16 -7.79 -6.20
CA PHE A 418 1.06 -7.36 -7.59
C PHE A 418 -0.32 -7.64 -8.16
N LYS A 419 -0.61 -7.09 -9.36
CA LYS A 419 -1.88 -7.32 -10.03
C LYS A 419 -2.26 -8.79 -10.07
N MET A 420 -3.47 -9.10 -9.66
CA MET A 420 -4.09 -10.42 -9.76
C MET A 420 -5.15 -10.48 -10.84
N SER A 421 -5.47 -11.69 -11.31
CA SER A 421 -6.35 -11.89 -12.46
C SER A 421 -7.82 -11.60 -12.15
N ASN A 422 -8.25 -11.84 -10.91
CA ASN A 422 -9.63 -11.67 -10.48
C ASN A 422 -9.74 -11.43 -8.97
N THR A 423 -10.93 -11.04 -8.53
CA THR A 423 -11.25 -10.75 -7.13
C THR A 423 -11.13 -11.98 -6.22
N ALA A 424 -11.47 -13.17 -6.70
CA ALA A 424 -11.37 -14.40 -5.91
C ALA A 424 -9.91 -14.68 -5.50
N SER A 425 -8.96 -14.56 -6.45
CA SER A 425 -7.53 -14.73 -6.18
C SER A 425 -6.99 -13.64 -5.23
N ALA A 426 -7.45 -12.41 -5.37
CA ALA A 426 -7.05 -11.32 -4.48
C ALA A 426 -7.58 -11.50 -3.06
N ASN A 427 -8.85 -11.93 -2.90
CA ASN A 427 -9.46 -12.22 -1.60
C ASN A 427 -8.72 -13.33 -0.82
N THR A 428 -8.13 -14.32 -1.51
CA THR A 428 -7.39 -15.38 -0.82
C THR A 428 -6.13 -14.87 -0.14
N VAL A 429 -5.57 -13.75 -0.59
CA VAL A 429 -4.31 -13.18 -0.09
C VAL A 429 -4.53 -12.00 0.84
N ALA A 430 -5.47 -11.12 0.51
CA ALA A 430 -5.80 -9.93 1.29
C ALA A 430 -7.20 -9.40 0.94
N ASP A 431 -8.19 -9.79 1.72
CA ASP A 431 -9.61 -9.47 1.51
C ASP A 431 -9.87 -7.95 1.54
N ASN A 432 -9.20 -7.23 2.44
CA ASN A 432 -9.33 -5.77 2.58
C ASN A 432 -8.67 -4.96 1.44
N LEU A 433 -7.80 -5.58 0.63
CA LEU A 433 -7.05 -4.92 -0.44
C LEU A 433 -7.47 -5.37 -1.85
N THR A 434 -8.48 -6.23 -1.95
CA THR A 434 -8.92 -6.88 -3.19
C THR A 434 -9.10 -5.91 -4.35
N GLN A 435 -9.83 -4.83 -4.14
CA GLN A 435 -10.13 -3.85 -5.19
C GLN A 435 -8.86 -3.10 -5.63
N GLN A 436 -7.98 -2.76 -4.70
CA GLN A 436 -6.71 -2.11 -5.02
C GLN A 436 -5.84 -3.02 -5.88
N ILE A 437 -5.69 -4.30 -5.50
CA ILE A 437 -4.85 -5.29 -6.18
C ILE A 437 -5.34 -5.58 -7.60
N VAL A 438 -6.67 -5.76 -7.78
CA VAL A 438 -7.26 -6.06 -9.10
C VAL A 438 -7.15 -4.87 -10.04
N ASN A 439 -7.26 -3.65 -9.53
CA ASN A 439 -7.20 -2.41 -10.30
C ASN A 439 -5.77 -1.91 -10.57
N LEU A 440 -4.74 -2.55 -10.01
CA LEU A 440 -3.35 -2.19 -10.33
C LEU A 440 -3.12 -2.21 -11.84
N PRO A 441 -2.34 -1.28 -12.39
CA PRO A 441 -1.85 -1.37 -13.76
C PRO A 441 -1.09 -2.69 -14.00
N PRO A 442 -1.04 -3.16 -15.25
CA PRO A 442 -0.13 -4.24 -15.59
C PRO A 442 1.32 -3.76 -15.46
N ALA A 443 2.20 -4.65 -15.05
CA ALA A 443 3.65 -4.48 -14.94
C ALA A 443 4.17 -3.65 -13.74
N ARG A 444 4.74 -4.37 -12.81
CA ARG A 444 5.64 -3.93 -11.74
C ARG A 444 5.04 -3.02 -10.66
N GLU A 445 3.76 -2.62 -10.76
CA GLU A 445 3.08 -1.94 -9.68
C GLU A 445 2.53 -2.93 -8.65
N PHE A 446 2.63 -2.56 -7.39
CA PHE A 446 2.22 -3.39 -6.27
C PHE A 446 1.59 -2.56 -5.14
N VAL A 447 0.88 -3.27 -4.29
CA VAL A 447 0.45 -2.80 -2.96
C VAL A 447 1.28 -3.55 -1.93
N ALA A 448 2.00 -2.84 -1.09
CA ALA A 448 2.68 -3.39 0.07
C ALA A 448 1.80 -3.21 1.31
N ASP A 449 1.39 -4.31 1.93
CA ASP A 449 0.72 -4.35 3.24
C ASP A 449 1.79 -4.70 4.27
N TYR A 450 2.21 -3.71 5.05
CA TYR A 450 3.36 -3.83 5.94
C TYR A 450 3.19 -2.97 7.19
N GLN A 451 3.37 -3.57 8.36
CA GLN A 451 3.10 -2.94 9.64
C GLN A 451 1.66 -2.39 9.71
N GLU A 452 1.48 -1.13 10.07
CA GLU A 452 0.17 -0.47 10.12
C GLU A 452 -0.16 0.31 8.84
N GLY A 453 0.65 0.15 7.78
CA GLY A 453 0.53 0.91 6.54
C GLY A 453 0.30 0.07 5.30
N VAL A 454 -0.49 0.63 4.39
CA VAL A 454 -0.66 0.12 3.03
C VAL A 454 -0.04 1.13 2.07
N TYR A 455 0.93 0.69 1.29
CA TYR A 455 1.70 1.54 0.39
C TYR A 455 1.55 1.07 -1.05
N GLN A 456 1.21 1.95 -1.95
CA GLN A 456 1.23 1.66 -3.38
C GLN A 456 2.57 2.12 -3.97
N GLY A 457 3.19 1.25 -4.75
CA GLY A 457 4.49 1.53 -5.33
C GLY A 457 4.77 0.73 -6.59
N LYS A 458 5.98 0.90 -7.10
CA LYS A 458 6.48 0.28 -8.31
C LYS A 458 7.86 -0.29 -8.09
N THR A 459 8.07 -1.54 -8.51
CA THR A 459 9.40 -2.17 -8.54
C THR A 459 10.24 -1.55 -9.66
N LEU A 460 11.51 -1.29 -9.37
CA LEU A 460 12.46 -0.78 -10.36
C LEU A 460 12.66 -1.79 -11.50
N GLN A 461 12.79 -1.28 -12.70
CA GLN A 461 13.11 -2.10 -13.87
C GLN A 461 14.62 -2.32 -13.95
N LEU A 462 15.00 -3.58 -14.09
CA LEU A 462 16.33 -3.98 -14.50
C LEU A 462 16.22 -4.91 -15.70
N THR A 463 17.02 -4.66 -16.72
CA THR A 463 17.20 -5.64 -17.80
C THR A 463 18.05 -6.82 -17.31
N GLU A 464 18.03 -7.94 -18.00
CA GLU A 464 18.87 -9.10 -17.65
C GLU A 464 20.35 -8.73 -17.68
N GLU A 465 20.78 -7.91 -18.66
CA GLU A 465 22.16 -7.41 -18.76
C GLU A 465 22.55 -6.57 -17.55
N GLN A 466 21.67 -5.69 -17.12
CA GLN A 466 21.89 -4.86 -15.91
C GLN A 466 21.97 -5.73 -14.65
N MET A 467 21.08 -6.72 -14.50
CA MET A 467 21.12 -7.64 -13.36
C MET A 467 22.44 -8.40 -13.31
N ILE A 468 22.93 -8.89 -14.46
CA ILE A 468 24.21 -9.57 -14.59
C ILE A 468 25.38 -8.63 -14.28
N GLU A 469 25.33 -7.40 -14.78
CA GLU A 469 26.36 -6.39 -14.49
C GLU A 469 26.48 -6.10 -13.00
N TYR A 470 25.36 -5.90 -12.30
CA TYR A 470 25.32 -5.63 -10.88
C TYR A 470 25.77 -6.79 -10.00
N ILE A 471 25.45 -8.04 -10.39
CA ILE A 471 25.85 -9.23 -9.59
C ILE A 471 27.27 -9.69 -9.88
N LYS A 472 27.81 -9.44 -11.07
CA LYS A 472 29.12 -9.92 -11.54
C LYS A 472 30.28 -9.66 -10.57
N PRO A 473 30.40 -8.50 -9.91
CA PRO A 473 31.48 -8.24 -8.93
C PRO A 473 31.46 -9.16 -7.70
N TYR A 474 30.32 -9.81 -7.46
CA TYR A 474 30.07 -10.64 -6.27
C TYR A 474 30.12 -12.14 -6.57
N ILE A 475 30.39 -12.55 -7.83
CA ILE A 475 30.42 -13.95 -8.24
C ILE A 475 31.79 -14.55 -7.91
N ASP A 476 31.77 -15.69 -7.23
CA ASP A 476 32.91 -16.58 -7.03
C ASP A 476 32.61 -17.94 -7.70
N LYS A 477 33.37 -18.28 -8.75
CA LYS A 477 33.18 -19.52 -9.51
C LYS A 477 33.62 -20.78 -8.75
N GLU A 478 34.45 -20.63 -7.70
CA GLU A 478 34.90 -21.72 -6.85
C GLU A 478 34.00 -21.97 -5.64
N HIS A 479 33.02 -21.08 -5.44
CA HIS A 479 32.06 -21.20 -4.33
C HIS A 479 31.28 -22.52 -4.37
N LYS A 480 31.25 -23.21 -3.21
CA LYS A 480 30.59 -24.52 -3.05
C LYS A 480 29.36 -24.38 -2.15
N LEU A 481 28.25 -24.84 -2.66
CA LEU A 481 26.99 -24.90 -1.93
C LEU A 481 26.96 -26.07 -0.94
N LEU A 482 26.16 -25.96 0.10
CA LEU A 482 25.82 -27.08 0.98
C LEU A 482 25.06 -28.16 0.19
N ASP A 483 25.42 -29.43 0.43
CA ASP A 483 24.78 -30.59 -0.21
C ASP A 483 23.93 -31.37 0.80
N PHE A 484 22.61 -31.35 0.61
CA PHE A 484 21.67 -32.10 1.43
C PHE A 484 21.27 -33.44 0.81
N ASN A 485 21.72 -33.81 -0.39
CA ASN A 485 21.35 -35.05 -1.08
C ASN A 485 21.82 -36.32 -0.34
N LYS A 486 22.91 -36.24 0.43
CA LYS A 486 23.41 -37.39 1.21
C LYS A 486 22.46 -37.86 2.30
N LYS A 487 21.50 -37.02 2.74
CA LYS A 487 20.47 -37.39 3.74
C LYS A 487 19.17 -37.87 3.07
N SER A 488 18.83 -37.40 1.88
CA SER A 488 17.62 -37.82 1.16
C SER A 488 17.70 -39.26 0.67
N SER A 489 18.88 -39.77 0.27
CA SER A 489 19.05 -41.16 -0.13
C SER A 489 18.65 -42.19 0.95
N LYS A 490 18.71 -41.83 2.25
CA LYS A 490 18.21 -42.69 3.32
C LYS A 490 16.69 -42.61 3.49
N ASN A 491 16.07 -41.50 3.14
CA ASN A 491 14.62 -41.32 3.21
C ASN A 491 13.93 -41.88 1.96
N GLU A 492 14.52 -41.71 0.77
CA GLU A 492 14.04 -42.36 -0.48
C GLU A 492 14.03 -43.88 -0.35
N GLN A 493 15.07 -44.48 0.24
CA GLN A 493 15.11 -45.92 0.49
C GLN A 493 14.03 -46.38 1.51
N LYS A 494 13.59 -45.49 2.43
CA LYS A 494 12.47 -45.77 3.32
C LYS A 494 11.11 -45.64 2.64
N ILE A 495 10.96 -44.64 1.75
CA ILE A 495 9.71 -44.42 1.02
C ILE A 495 9.51 -45.54 0.00
N VAL A 496 10.53 -45.89 -0.79
CA VAL A 496 10.46 -46.99 -1.74
C VAL A 496 10.17 -48.32 -1.01
N LYS A 497 10.76 -48.57 0.17
CA LYS A 497 10.42 -49.75 0.95
C LYS A 497 9.01 -49.74 1.52
N ASN A 498 8.47 -48.60 1.87
CA ASN A 498 7.08 -48.48 2.33
C ASN A 498 6.08 -48.66 1.16
N ASP A 499 6.38 -48.13 -0.02
CA ASP A 499 5.56 -48.33 -1.23
C ASP A 499 5.59 -49.79 -1.71
N GLU A 500 6.76 -50.46 -1.68
CA GLU A 500 6.86 -51.90 -1.96
C GLU A 500 6.06 -52.71 -0.89
N PHE A 501 6.10 -52.33 0.36
CA PHE A 501 5.36 -52.98 1.44
C PHE A 501 3.83 -52.79 1.33
N LEU A 502 3.39 -51.62 0.87
CA LEU A 502 1.97 -51.33 0.59
C LEU A 502 1.48 -52.12 -0.65
N VAL A 503 2.27 -52.19 -1.73
CA VAL A 503 1.94 -52.98 -2.94
C VAL A 503 1.89 -54.49 -2.65
N GLU A 504 2.80 -55.00 -1.81
CA GLU A 504 2.74 -56.43 -1.37
C GLU A 504 1.51 -56.72 -0.51
N ASN A 505 1.10 -55.81 0.39
CA ASN A 505 -0.10 -55.99 1.23
C ASN A 505 -1.38 -55.92 0.39
N ASP A 506 -1.48 -55.02 -0.58
CA ASP A 506 -2.62 -54.96 -1.49
C ASP A 506 -2.73 -56.21 -2.37
N GLN A 507 -1.60 -56.78 -2.82
CA GLN A 507 -1.59 -58.07 -3.56
C GLN A 507 -1.96 -59.27 -2.68
N LYS A 508 -1.61 -59.26 -1.39
CA LYS A 508 -2.02 -60.29 -0.42
C LYS A 508 -3.51 -60.19 -0.07
N ASN A 509 -4.03 -58.99 0.09
CA ASN A 509 -5.45 -58.73 0.33
C ASN A 509 -6.33 -59.07 -0.89
N ALA A 510 -5.85 -58.81 -2.13
CA ALA A 510 -6.53 -59.20 -3.36
C ALA A 510 -6.56 -60.72 -3.59
N LYS A 511 -5.56 -61.47 -3.09
CA LYS A 511 -5.54 -62.96 -3.15
C LYS A 511 -6.45 -63.58 -2.06
N ASN A 512 -6.62 -62.97 -0.91
CA ASN A 512 -7.50 -63.47 0.14
C ASN A 512 -8.99 -63.21 -0.14
N ASN A 513 -9.35 -62.17 -0.86
CA ASN A 513 -10.74 -61.91 -1.25
C ASN A 513 -11.26 -62.78 -2.40
N LYS A 514 -10.42 -63.67 -3.01
CA LYS A 514 -10.86 -64.65 -4.00
C LYS A 514 -11.26 -66.00 -3.44
N LYS A 515 -11.27 -66.18 -2.08
CA LYS A 515 -11.64 -67.44 -1.44
C LYS A 515 -12.75 -67.28 -0.41
N THR A 516 -13.95 -66.89 -0.87
CA THR A 516 -15.17 -67.09 -0.07
C THR A 516 -16.31 -67.52 -0.95
N PRO A 517 -17.06 -68.58 -0.58
CA PRO A 517 -18.01 -69.20 -1.50
C PRO A 517 -19.39 -68.54 -1.47
N ARG A 518 -20.09 -68.71 -2.57
CA ARG A 518 -21.49 -68.42 -2.76
C ARG A 518 -22.36 -69.16 -1.71
N PHE A 519 -23.28 -68.45 -1.04
CA PHE A 519 -24.51 -69.03 -0.49
C PHE A 519 -25.72 -68.15 -0.84
N SER A 520 -26.52 -68.70 -1.64
CA SER A 520 -27.92 -68.99 -1.80
C SER A 520 -28.97 -68.08 -1.16
N LYS A 521 -29.88 -67.68 -2.00
CA LYS A 521 -31.29 -67.27 -1.84
C LYS A 521 -31.95 -67.77 -0.57
N ILE A 522 -32.68 -66.92 0.13
CA ILE A 522 -33.96 -67.26 0.73
C ILE A 522 -34.94 -66.07 0.57
N ASN A 523 -36.14 -66.47 0.12
CA ASN A 523 -37.34 -65.71 -0.13
C ASN A 523 -38.04 -65.23 1.15
N ASN A 524 -38.85 -64.20 0.96
CA ASN A 524 -40.24 -64.04 1.37
C ASN A 524 -40.64 -63.09 2.53
N LYS A 525 -41.50 -62.16 2.07
CA LYS A 525 -42.80 -61.79 2.67
C LYS A 525 -42.88 -61.22 4.10
N LYS A 526 -43.14 -59.99 4.21
CA LYS A 526 -44.47 -59.35 4.34
C LYS A 526 -44.34 -57.86 4.34
#